data_4e519ab3bae8ba3848f233429f588af8
#
_entry.id   4e519ab3bae8ba3848f233429f588af8
#
_cell.length_a   1.000
_cell.length_b   1.000
_cell.length_c   1.000
_cell.angle_alpha   90.00
_cell.angle_beta   90.00
_cell.angle_gamma   90.00
#
_symmetry.space_group_name_H-M   'P 1'
#
loop_
_entity.id
_entity.type
_entity.pdbx_description
1 polymer ?
#
loop_
_entity_poly.entity_id
_entity_poly.type
_entity_poly.pdbx_seq_one_letter_code
_entity_poly.pdbx_strand_id
1 'polypeptide(L)'
;MLIHRAHLRIAMDRYAKHVQFGEKLCKMRRCPNGIHKKRLHCDAQVRAVDKLAIPAGEEDWASEYLAPELAVKVVDSLEEAMAHIARYGTKHTEAIVTEDVENARIFLHTVDAAAVNYNASTRFTDGFEFGFGAEMGISTQKLHARGPLGLKEMTSYKYMVFGNGQVRA
;
A
#
# COMPACT_ATOMS: atom_id res chain seq x y z
N MET A 1 -15.87 9.95 -11.04
CA MET A 1 -14.65 10.18 -10.24
C MET A 1 -14.49 8.99 -9.29
N LEU A 2 -13.81 7.95 -9.77
CA LEU A 2 -13.53 6.73 -8.98
C LEU A 2 -12.39 7.05 -8.01
N ILE A 3 -12.71 7.06 -6.73
CA ILE A 3 -11.70 7.18 -5.66
C ILE A 3 -11.01 5.82 -5.58
N HIS A 4 -9.80 5.71 -6.15
CA HIS A 4 -8.91 4.57 -5.91
C HIS A 4 -8.58 4.50 -4.41
N ARG A 5 -9.02 3.42 -3.80
CA ARG A 5 -8.84 3.15 -2.37
C ARG A 5 -7.65 2.23 -2.21
N ALA A 6 -6.51 2.83 -1.97
CA ALA A 6 -5.36 2.06 -1.49
C ALA A 6 -5.64 1.58 -0.07
N HIS A 7 -5.41 0.31 0.21
CA HIS A 7 -5.35 -0.20 1.58
C HIS A 7 -4.18 0.48 2.28
N LEU A 8 -4.46 1.46 3.14
CA LEU A 8 -3.44 2.08 3.95
C LEU A 8 -3.10 1.14 5.11
N ARG A 9 -2.14 0.25 4.90
CA ARG A 9 -1.52 -0.55 5.96
C ARG A 9 -0.28 0.19 6.39
N ILE A 10 -0.32 0.79 7.56
CA ILE A 10 0.81 1.49 8.14
C ILE A 10 1.48 0.52 9.10
N ALA A 11 2.67 0.03 8.73
CA ALA A 11 3.60 -0.54 9.72
C ALA A 11 4.13 0.63 10.55
N MET A 12 3.69 0.75 11.79
CA MET A 12 4.18 1.78 12.71
C MET A 12 5.26 1.17 13.58
N ASP A 13 6.47 1.72 13.50
CA ASP A 13 7.59 1.35 14.35
C ASP A 13 7.28 1.63 15.83
N ARG A 14 7.73 0.73 16.70
CA ARG A 14 7.41 0.62 18.14
C ARG A 14 7.89 1.79 19.01
N TYR A 15 8.54 2.80 18.48
CA TYR A 15 9.12 3.92 19.23
C TYR A 15 8.15 5.06 19.60
N ALA A 16 6.86 4.93 19.26
CA ALA A 16 5.88 5.89 19.77
C ALA A 16 5.47 5.51 21.19
N LYS A 17 5.97 6.23 22.19
CA LYS A 17 5.47 6.19 23.58
C LYS A 17 3.94 6.16 23.56
N HIS A 18 3.30 5.35 24.41
CA HIS A 18 1.86 5.11 24.44
C HIS A 18 0.96 6.35 24.28
N VAL A 19 1.40 7.51 24.74
CA VAL A 19 0.71 8.79 24.61
C VAL A 19 0.65 9.28 23.16
N GLN A 20 1.74 9.14 22.40
CA GLN A 20 1.76 9.54 20.98
C GLN A 20 0.94 8.63 20.09
N PHE A 21 0.79 7.33 20.45
CA PHE A 21 -0.04 6.40 19.72
C PHE A 21 -1.53 6.75 19.84
N GLY A 22 -2.02 7.07 21.06
CA GLY A 22 -3.40 7.52 21.27
C GLY A 22 -3.74 8.82 20.52
N GLU A 23 -2.82 9.79 20.50
CA GLU A 23 -2.98 11.02 19.72
C GLU A 23 -3.01 10.77 18.21
N LYS A 24 -2.17 9.88 17.70
CA LYS A 24 -2.17 9.50 16.29
C LYS A 24 -3.46 8.79 15.91
N LEU A 25 -3.97 7.87 16.73
CA LEU A 25 -5.27 7.23 16.53
C LEU A 25 -6.42 8.26 16.52
N CYS A 26 -6.40 9.21 17.44
CA CYS A 26 -7.40 10.28 17.48
C CYS A 26 -7.37 11.14 16.20
N LYS A 27 -6.17 11.40 15.65
CA LYS A 27 -6.00 12.08 14.36
C LYS A 27 -6.50 11.24 13.19
N MET A 28 -6.27 9.92 13.21
CA MET A 28 -6.79 9.00 12.17
C MET A 28 -8.31 8.99 12.10
N ARG A 29 -9.01 9.16 13.24
CA ARG A 29 -10.48 9.24 13.26
C ARG A 29 -11.04 10.51 12.62
N ARG A 30 -10.25 11.57 12.50
CA ARG A 30 -10.70 12.84 11.93
C ARG A 30 -10.58 12.79 10.41
N CYS A 31 -11.70 12.99 9.71
CA CYS A 31 -11.63 13.33 8.30
C CYS A 31 -11.16 14.79 8.15
N PRO A 32 -10.36 15.12 7.12
CA PRO A 32 -9.91 16.49 6.88
C PRO A 32 -11.04 17.51 6.82
N ASN A 33 -12.23 17.08 6.40
CA ASN A 33 -13.41 17.94 6.24
C ASN A 33 -14.36 17.94 7.47
N GLY A 34 -13.99 17.29 8.58
CA GLY A 34 -14.75 17.30 9.83
C GLY A 34 -16.12 16.60 9.84
N ILE A 35 -16.59 16.11 8.70
CA ILE A 35 -17.98 15.67 8.49
C ILE A 35 -18.24 14.22 8.95
N HIS A 36 -17.23 13.35 8.95
CA HIS A 36 -17.36 11.95 9.36
C HIS A 36 -16.23 11.51 10.28
N LYS A 37 -16.58 10.77 11.34
CA LYS A 37 -15.59 10.03 12.14
C LYS A 37 -15.34 8.70 11.45
N LYS A 38 -14.08 8.38 11.18
CA LYS A 38 -13.70 7.05 10.67
C LYS A 38 -13.97 5.99 11.73
N ARG A 39 -14.52 4.85 11.32
CA ARG A 39 -14.62 3.65 12.15
C ARG A 39 -13.29 2.91 12.09
N LEU A 40 -12.78 2.49 13.24
CA LEU A 40 -11.54 1.73 13.34
C LEU A 40 -11.85 0.32 13.83
N HIS A 41 -11.54 -0.68 13.02
CA HIS A 41 -11.57 -2.09 13.37
C HIS A 41 -10.18 -2.48 13.88
N CYS A 42 -10.09 -2.90 15.14
CA CYS A 42 -8.80 -2.94 15.81
C CYS A 42 -8.59 -4.23 16.61
N ASP A 43 -7.32 -4.61 16.75
CA ASP A 43 -6.92 -5.66 17.68
C ASP A 43 -7.11 -5.26 19.16
N ALA A 44 -6.81 -6.18 20.06
CA ALA A 44 -6.97 -5.97 21.49
C ALA A 44 -6.03 -4.88 22.05
N GLN A 45 -4.84 -4.73 21.48
CA GLN A 45 -3.84 -3.74 21.93
C GLN A 45 -4.33 -2.31 21.64
N VAL A 46 -4.83 -2.06 20.43
CA VAL A 46 -5.42 -0.76 20.07
C VAL A 46 -6.67 -0.47 20.90
N ARG A 47 -7.53 -1.47 21.12
CA ARG A 47 -8.75 -1.34 21.92
C ARG A 47 -8.50 -1.07 23.40
N ALA A 48 -7.35 -1.43 23.91
CA ALA A 48 -6.97 -1.08 25.27
C ALA A 48 -6.85 0.44 25.47
N VAL A 49 -6.41 1.17 24.43
CA VAL A 49 -6.22 2.63 24.45
C VAL A 49 -7.37 3.40 23.79
N ASP A 50 -8.03 2.85 22.79
CA ASP A 50 -9.18 3.44 22.10
C ASP A 50 -10.47 2.64 22.36
N LYS A 51 -11.25 3.08 23.33
CA LYS A 51 -12.51 2.41 23.73
C LYS A 51 -13.62 2.52 22.69
N LEU A 52 -13.48 3.37 21.68
CA LEU A 52 -14.42 3.52 20.57
C LEU A 52 -14.06 2.61 19.38
N ALA A 53 -12.94 1.90 19.43
CA ALA A 53 -12.54 0.97 18.39
C ALA A 53 -13.41 -0.29 18.40
N ILE A 54 -13.80 -0.74 17.21
CA ILE A 54 -14.57 -1.96 16.99
C ILE A 54 -13.61 -3.15 17.03
N PRO A 55 -13.96 -4.29 17.61
CA PRO A 55 -13.15 -5.49 17.51
C PRO A 55 -12.94 -5.90 16.05
N ALA A 56 -11.70 -6.06 15.63
CA ALA A 56 -11.40 -6.63 14.33
C ALA A 56 -11.45 -8.16 14.36
N GLY A 57 -12.11 -8.74 13.38
CA GLY A 57 -12.06 -10.17 13.08
C GLY A 57 -11.04 -10.48 11.98
N GLU A 58 -10.91 -11.75 11.63
CA GLU A 58 -9.97 -12.20 10.58
C GLU A 58 -10.29 -11.59 9.21
N GLU A 59 -11.57 -11.41 8.91
CA GLU A 59 -12.04 -10.84 7.64
C GLU A 59 -11.67 -9.36 7.47
N ASP A 60 -11.60 -8.60 8.58
CA ASP A 60 -11.26 -7.18 8.55
C ASP A 60 -9.86 -6.92 7.99
N TRP A 61 -8.94 -7.88 8.18
CA TRP A 61 -7.56 -7.75 7.68
C TRP A 61 -7.46 -7.85 6.16
N ALA A 62 -8.38 -8.54 5.51
CA ALA A 62 -8.42 -8.69 4.06
C ALA A 62 -9.43 -7.74 3.38
N SER A 63 -10.33 -7.14 4.16
CA SER A 63 -11.46 -6.37 3.62
C SER A 63 -11.06 -5.01 3.10
N GLU A 64 -11.61 -4.65 1.94
CA GLU A 64 -11.68 -3.30 1.43
C GLU A 64 -13.06 -2.72 1.76
N TYR A 65 -13.13 -1.83 2.75
CA TYR A 65 -14.40 -1.37 3.31
C TYR A 65 -15.24 -0.49 2.38
N LEU A 66 -14.65 0.13 1.36
CA LEU A 66 -15.32 1.10 0.49
C LEU A 66 -16.10 2.19 1.28
N ALA A 67 -15.69 2.49 2.49
CA ALA A 67 -16.30 3.40 3.44
C ALA A 67 -15.18 4.12 4.25
N PRO A 68 -15.45 5.16 5.04
CA PRO A 68 -14.48 5.76 5.94
C PRO A 68 -14.20 4.86 7.16
N GLU A 69 -13.70 3.67 6.88
CA GLU A 69 -13.33 2.63 7.84
C GLU A 69 -11.89 2.18 7.61
N LEU A 70 -11.23 1.67 8.65
CA LEU A 70 -9.84 1.24 8.59
C LEU A 70 -9.61 0.11 9.58
N ALA A 71 -8.94 -0.95 9.15
CA ALA A 71 -8.40 -1.97 10.05
C ALA A 71 -7.03 -1.53 10.58
N VAL A 72 -6.80 -1.68 11.89
CA VAL A 72 -5.55 -1.32 12.57
C VAL A 72 -5.10 -2.46 13.47
N LYS A 73 -3.90 -2.95 13.23
CA LYS A 73 -3.23 -3.97 14.04
C LYS A 73 -1.89 -3.45 14.53
N VAL A 74 -1.56 -3.69 15.79
CA VAL A 74 -0.23 -3.47 16.35
C VAL A 74 0.58 -4.76 16.22
N VAL A 75 1.81 -4.63 15.81
CA VAL A 75 2.76 -5.73 15.67
C VAL A 75 4.07 -5.39 16.38
N ASP A 76 4.85 -6.40 16.73
CA ASP A 76 6.05 -6.23 17.56
C ASP A 76 7.32 -6.05 16.74
N SER A 77 7.29 -6.35 15.43
CA SER A 77 8.45 -6.21 14.55
C SER A 77 8.07 -5.88 13.12
N LEU A 78 9.07 -5.46 12.33
CA LEU A 78 8.96 -5.24 10.90
C LEU A 78 8.61 -6.55 10.17
N GLU A 79 9.22 -7.65 10.57
CA GLU A 79 8.99 -8.98 10.00
C GLU A 79 7.53 -9.41 10.18
N GLU A 80 6.96 -9.19 11.36
CA GLU A 80 5.56 -9.48 11.62
C GLU A 80 4.64 -8.60 10.76
N ALA A 81 4.99 -7.32 10.60
CA ALA A 81 4.26 -6.42 9.71
C ALA A 81 4.28 -6.90 8.26
N MET A 82 5.46 -7.26 7.75
CA MET A 82 5.62 -7.78 6.39
C MET A 82 4.89 -9.12 6.19
N ALA A 83 4.93 -10.03 7.19
CA ALA A 83 4.18 -11.29 7.14
C ALA A 83 2.68 -11.06 7.12
N HIS A 84 2.17 -10.09 7.89
CA HIS A 84 0.77 -9.70 7.87
C HIS A 84 0.36 -9.12 6.50
N ILE A 85 1.17 -8.25 5.91
CA ILE A 85 0.97 -7.71 4.57
C ILE A 85 0.96 -8.84 3.52
N ALA A 86 1.92 -9.76 3.59
CA ALA A 86 2.01 -10.88 2.65
C ALA A 86 0.77 -11.78 2.69
N ARG A 87 0.18 -11.97 3.89
CA ARG A 87 -1.01 -12.80 4.09
C ARG A 87 -2.30 -12.14 3.61
N TYR A 88 -2.50 -10.85 3.89
CA TYR A 88 -3.77 -10.17 3.68
C TYR A 88 -3.75 -9.10 2.59
N GLY A 89 -2.56 -8.73 2.09
CA GLY A 89 -2.39 -7.74 1.04
C GLY A 89 -2.90 -8.20 -0.32
N THR A 90 -3.35 -7.22 -1.11
CA THR A 90 -3.77 -7.44 -2.51
C THR A 90 -2.59 -7.48 -3.47
N LYS A 91 -1.37 -7.20 -2.98
CA LYS A 91 -0.14 -7.04 -3.78
C LYS A 91 -0.18 -5.85 -4.73
N HIS A 92 -1.06 -4.90 -4.47
CA HIS A 92 -1.20 -3.70 -5.28
C HIS A 92 -0.23 -2.60 -4.82
N THR A 93 -0.47 -2.01 -3.66
CA THR A 93 0.32 -0.87 -3.16
C THR A 93 0.45 -0.94 -1.65
N GLU A 94 1.69 -0.92 -1.19
CA GLU A 94 2.03 -0.94 0.22
C GLU A 94 2.94 0.24 0.56
N ALA A 95 2.97 0.66 1.83
CA ALA A 95 3.79 1.78 2.26
C ALA A 95 4.37 1.56 3.65
N ILE A 96 5.58 2.06 3.87
CA ILE A 96 6.20 2.20 5.18
C ILE A 96 6.40 3.69 5.50
N VAL A 97 6.12 4.06 6.75
CA VAL A 97 6.42 5.38 7.30
C VAL A 97 7.38 5.19 8.46
N THR A 98 8.63 5.56 8.28
CA THR A 98 9.69 5.38 9.28
C THR A 98 10.80 6.41 9.10
N GLU A 99 11.53 6.71 10.17
CA GLU A 99 12.79 7.46 10.14
C GLU A 99 14.00 6.52 10.03
N ASP A 100 13.81 5.21 10.26
CA ASP A 100 14.84 4.19 10.12
C ASP A 100 15.00 3.79 8.66
N VAL A 101 16.12 4.23 8.07
CA VAL A 101 16.44 4.00 6.65
C VAL A 101 16.69 2.51 6.35
N GLU A 102 17.24 1.74 7.30
CA GLU A 102 17.50 0.33 7.09
C GLU A 102 16.18 -0.48 7.09
N ASN A 103 15.27 -0.18 8.01
CA ASN A 103 13.92 -0.74 8.00
C ASN A 103 13.17 -0.38 6.71
N ALA A 104 13.31 0.86 6.24
CA ALA A 104 12.72 1.28 4.97
C ALA A 104 13.28 0.46 3.80
N ARG A 105 14.60 0.26 3.75
CA ARG A 105 15.28 -0.51 2.71
C ARG A 105 14.84 -1.97 2.71
N ILE A 106 14.80 -2.62 3.88
CA ILE A 106 14.33 -4.00 4.03
C ILE A 106 12.90 -4.11 3.51
N PHE A 107 12.01 -3.20 3.92
CA PHE A 107 10.61 -3.18 3.50
C PHE A 107 10.47 -3.04 1.97
N LEU A 108 11.15 -2.06 1.38
CA LEU A 108 11.09 -1.80 -0.06
C LEU A 108 11.55 -2.98 -0.91
N HIS A 109 12.53 -3.75 -0.44
CA HIS A 109 13.07 -4.89 -1.17
C HIS A 109 12.32 -6.20 -0.91
N THR A 110 11.65 -6.34 0.23
CA THR A 110 11.06 -7.61 0.66
C THR A 110 9.56 -7.69 0.35
N VAL A 111 8.84 -6.57 0.44
CA VAL A 111 7.39 -6.57 0.25
C VAL A 111 7.03 -6.78 -1.22
N ASP A 112 6.27 -7.86 -1.48
CA ASP A 112 5.82 -8.22 -2.82
C ASP A 112 4.53 -7.48 -3.18
N ALA A 113 4.65 -6.24 -3.62
CA ALA A 113 3.55 -5.44 -4.15
C ALA A 113 3.94 -4.78 -5.48
N ALA A 114 2.96 -4.34 -6.26
CA ALA A 114 3.20 -3.66 -7.53
C ALA A 114 3.87 -2.29 -7.33
N ALA A 115 3.54 -1.60 -6.24
CA ALA A 115 4.22 -0.40 -5.79
C ALA A 115 4.49 -0.49 -4.28
N VAL A 116 5.70 -0.14 -3.86
CA VAL A 116 6.09 -0.08 -2.45
C VAL A 116 6.65 1.32 -2.18
N ASN A 117 6.07 2.01 -1.22
CA ASN A 117 6.34 3.41 -0.94
C ASN A 117 7.07 3.57 0.39
N TYR A 118 8.01 4.50 0.44
CA TYR A 118 8.70 4.93 1.65
C TYR A 118 8.41 6.40 1.91
N ASN A 119 7.80 6.71 3.05
CA ASN A 119 7.42 8.06 3.47
C ASN A 119 6.65 8.85 2.40
N ALA A 120 5.92 8.15 1.55
CA ALA A 120 5.12 8.72 0.47
C ALA A 120 3.68 8.20 0.52
N SER A 121 2.76 8.96 -0.04
CA SER A 121 1.37 8.56 -0.15
C SER A 121 1.21 7.42 -1.16
N THR A 122 0.41 6.42 -0.82
CA THR A 122 0.02 5.36 -1.76
C THR A 122 -0.75 5.88 -2.99
N ARG A 123 -1.25 7.11 -2.94
CA ARG A 123 -1.92 7.78 -4.07
C ARG A 123 -0.98 8.15 -5.21
N PHE A 124 0.35 8.09 -5.01
CA PHE A 124 1.31 8.21 -6.10
C PHE A 124 1.34 7.00 -7.02
N THR A 125 0.75 5.86 -6.63
CA THR A 125 0.55 4.72 -7.53
C THR A 125 -0.59 5.04 -8.50
N ASP A 126 -0.23 5.70 -9.59
CA ASP A 126 -1.14 6.24 -10.59
C ASP A 126 -0.38 6.36 -11.93
N GLY A 127 -1.05 6.05 -13.04
CA GLY A 127 -0.40 6.06 -14.35
C GLY A 127 0.03 7.45 -14.82
N PHE A 128 -0.64 8.52 -14.42
CA PHE A 128 -0.22 9.87 -14.73
C PHE A 128 0.93 10.33 -13.85
N GLU A 129 0.88 10.03 -12.54
CA GLU A 129 1.96 10.35 -11.61
C GLU A 129 3.26 9.62 -11.97
N PHE A 130 3.17 8.38 -12.46
CA PHE A 130 4.32 7.61 -12.96
C PHE A 130 4.80 8.05 -14.36
N GLY A 131 4.11 8.99 -15.00
CA GLY A 131 4.50 9.49 -16.31
C GLY A 131 4.11 8.57 -17.48
N PHE A 132 3.19 7.63 -17.30
CA PHE A 132 2.74 6.72 -18.37
C PHE A 132 1.74 7.37 -19.33
N GLY A 133 1.24 8.56 -19.02
CA GLY A 133 0.31 9.32 -19.84
C GLY A 133 -1.12 8.80 -19.87
N ALA A 134 -1.38 7.67 -19.21
CA ALA A 134 -2.69 7.05 -19.05
C ALA A 134 -2.68 6.03 -17.91
N GLU A 135 -3.87 5.66 -17.43
CA GLU A 135 -4.09 4.47 -16.62
C GLU A 135 -5.28 3.70 -17.22
N MET A 136 -4.98 2.70 -18.03
CA MET A 136 -5.99 1.90 -18.74
C MET A 136 -6.40 0.65 -17.94
N GLY A 137 -5.66 0.33 -16.93
CA GLY A 137 -5.89 -0.79 -16.03
C GLY A 137 -4.80 -0.89 -14.98
N ILE A 138 -4.99 -1.79 -14.01
CA ILE A 138 -4.04 -2.08 -12.94
C ILE A 138 -3.89 -3.58 -12.83
N SER A 139 -2.65 -4.07 -12.76
CA SER A 139 -2.35 -5.49 -12.59
C SER A 139 -1.44 -5.73 -11.40
N THR A 140 -1.67 -6.81 -10.67
CA THR A 140 -0.78 -7.31 -9.61
C THR A 140 -0.02 -8.58 -10.00
N GLN A 141 -0.30 -9.13 -11.19
CA GLN A 141 0.39 -10.32 -11.71
C GLN A 141 1.82 -10.03 -12.15
N LYS A 142 2.60 -11.08 -12.41
CA LYS A 142 4.03 -10.99 -12.74
C LYS A 142 4.39 -11.48 -14.16
N LEU A 143 3.42 -11.98 -14.93
CA LEU A 143 3.65 -12.47 -16.30
C LEU A 143 3.55 -11.38 -17.38
N HIS A 144 3.13 -10.18 -17.00
CA HIS A 144 2.98 -9.01 -17.85
C HIS A 144 3.37 -7.76 -17.05
N ALA A 145 3.04 -6.58 -17.56
CA ALA A 145 3.21 -5.34 -16.82
C ALA A 145 2.48 -5.42 -15.47
N ARG A 146 3.10 -4.83 -14.44
CA ARG A 146 2.61 -4.85 -13.07
C ARG A 146 2.38 -3.42 -12.59
N GLY A 147 1.34 -3.19 -11.79
CA GLY A 147 0.91 -1.87 -11.35
C GLY A 147 0.03 -1.18 -12.39
N PRO A 148 0.02 0.15 -12.44
CA PRO A 148 -0.70 0.91 -13.45
C PRO A 148 -0.22 0.56 -14.87
N LEU A 149 -1.16 0.35 -15.78
CA LEU A 149 -0.91 0.05 -17.19
C LEU A 149 -1.18 1.29 -18.02
N GLY A 150 -0.16 1.80 -18.68
CA GLY A 150 -0.26 2.90 -19.61
C GLY A 150 -0.36 2.44 -21.08
N LEU A 151 -0.13 3.38 -21.99
CA LEU A 151 -0.23 3.11 -23.42
C LEU A 151 0.81 2.08 -23.89
N LYS A 152 2.01 2.10 -23.34
CA LYS A 152 3.11 1.22 -23.70
C LYS A 152 2.75 -0.26 -23.47
N GLU A 153 2.09 -0.59 -22.38
CA GLU A 153 1.70 -1.95 -22.00
C GLU A 153 0.56 -2.48 -22.88
N MET A 154 -0.17 -1.60 -23.56
CA MET A 154 -1.27 -1.94 -24.47
C MET A 154 -0.81 -2.12 -25.92
N THR A 155 0.48 -1.98 -26.20
CA THR A 155 1.06 -2.08 -27.54
C THR A 155 2.06 -3.23 -27.62
N SER A 156 2.34 -3.68 -28.84
CA SER A 156 3.43 -4.58 -29.14
C SER A 156 4.41 -3.92 -30.13
N TYR A 157 5.57 -4.49 -30.29
CA TYR A 157 6.60 -3.99 -31.19
C TYR A 157 7.09 -5.11 -32.09
N LYS A 158 7.68 -4.70 -33.23
CA LYS A 158 8.43 -5.58 -34.12
C LYS A 158 9.83 -5.04 -34.38
N TYR A 159 10.75 -5.93 -34.60
CA TYR A 159 12.09 -5.55 -35.04
C TYR A 159 12.14 -5.47 -36.56
N MET A 160 12.71 -4.41 -37.10
CA MET A 160 13.05 -4.29 -38.50
C MET A 160 14.58 -4.31 -38.61
N VAL A 161 15.11 -5.36 -39.20
CA VAL A 161 16.54 -5.56 -39.34
C VAL A 161 16.92 -5.32 -40.79
N PHE A 162 17.81 -4.35 -41.04
CA PHE A 162 18.32 -4.02 -42.36
C PHE A 162 19.76 -4.52 -42.47
N GLY A 163 20.06 -5.20 -43.55
CA GLY A 163 21.40 -5.70 -43.82
C GLY A 163 21.71 -5.68 -45.33
N ASN A 164 22.94 -5.96 -45.68
CA ASN A 164 23.43 -6.07 -47.06
C ASN A 164 24.22 -7.37 -47.27
N GLY A 165 23.78 -8.47 -46.65
CA GLY A 165 24.38 -9.79 -46.80
C GLY A 165 25.27 -10.24 -45.62
N GLN A 166 25.25 -9.54 -44.51
CA GLN A 166 25.97 -9.99 -43.31
C GLN A 166 25.38 -11.33 -42.81
N VAL A 167 26.27 -12.23 -42.42
CA VAL A 167 25.94 -13.50 -41.78
C VAL A 167 26.45 -13.52 -40.34
N ARG A 168 25.76 -14.22 -39.49
CA ARG A 168 26.22 -14.48 -38.14
C ARG A 168 27.19 -15.66 -38.15
N ALA A 169 28.44 -15.42 -37.70
CA ALA A 169 29.43 -16.47 -37.50
C ALA A 169 29.11 -17.30 -36.27
#